data_414d5207e2e96a73c07cef96641772c2
#
_entry.id   414d5207e2e96a73c07cef96641772c2
#
_cell.length_a   1.000
_cell.length_b   1.000
_cell.length_c   1.000
_cell.angle_alpha   90.00
_cell.angle_beta   90.00
_cell.angle_gamma   90.00
#
_symmetry.space_group_name_H-M   'P 1'
#
loop_
_entity.id
_entity.type
_entity.pdbx_description
1 polymer ?
#
loop_
_entity_poly.entity_id
_entity_poly.type
_entity_poly.pdbx_seq_one_letter_code
_entity_poly.pdbx_strand_id
1 'polypeptide(L)'
;RERILANSGAEFLDASNIARIAEAESLAPAVVSRAASVVNSIRSELGVPGAKAAFERLINNTLQAQGHRPIKRHDPHHLPEIYDPAFIHTDVHLVDLAQGLIEARGGRLCLYGPPGTGKTAYGRWLAEQLEVPIIVKRASDLLSPFLGIAEKKIAAAFQQAEQEGALLLIDEVDSFLQDRRNAR
;
A
#
# COMPACT_ATOMS: atom_id res chain seq x y z
N ARG A 1 17.92 -2.04 -7.59
CA ARG A 1 17.81 -1.91 -6.12
C ARG A 1 17.53 -3.26 -5.47
N GLU A 2 16.57 -4.04 -5.93
CA GLU A 2 16.29 -5.39 -5.44
C GLU A 2 17.52 -6.29 -5.46
N ARG A 3 18.32 -6.26 -6.54
CA ARG A 3 19.59 -7.00 -6.63
C ARG A 3 20.62 -6.59 -5.59
N ILE A 4 20.64 -5.32 -5.19
CA ILE A 4 21.55 -4.82 -4.14
C ILE A 4 21.08 -5.31 -2.76
N LEU A 5 19.78 -5.31 -2.53
CA LEU A 5 19.17 -5.84 -1.31
C LEU A 5 19.38 -7.36 -1.19
N ALA A 6 19.16 -8.11 -2.26
CA ALA A 6 19.41 -9.55 -2.31
C ALA A 6 20.89 -9.90 -2.04
N ASN A 7 21.83 -9.05 -2.51
CA ASN A 7 23.27 -9.24 -2.32
C ASN A 7 23.82 -8.59 -1.04
N SER A 8 23.01 -7.89 -0.26
CA SER A 8 23.45 -7.20 0.97
C SER A 8 23.65 -8.12 2.18
N GLY A 9 23.48 -9.45 2.02
CA GLY A 9 23.57 -10.42 3.11
C GLY A 9 22.35 -10.41 4.05
N ALA A 10 21.26 -9.76 3.66
CA ALA A 10 20.03 -9.70 4.45
C ALA A 10 19.12 -10.92 4.17
N GLU A 11 19.66 -12.13 4.35
CA GLU A 11 18.94 -13.40 4.12
C GLU A 11 17.69 -13.60 4.99
N PHE A 12 17.51 -12.75 6.01
CA PHE A 12 16.33 -12.74 6.88
C PHE A 12 15.16 -11.95 6.29
N LEU A 13 15.36 -11.28 5.15
CA LEU A 13 14.28 -10.57 4.44
C LEU A 13 13.63 -11.49 3.42
N ASP A 14 12.31 -11.51 3.42
CA ASP A 14 11.52 -12.14 2.36
C ASP A 14 11.39 -11.24 1.11
N ALA A 15 10.92 -11.80 0.01
CA ALA A 15 10.79 -11.10 -1.27
C ALA A 15 9.89 -9.85 -1.16
N SER A 16 8.83 -9.91 -0.34
CA SER A 16 7.91 -8.78 -0.14
C SER A 16 8.57 -7.60 0.57
N ASN A 17 9.42 -7.89 1.56
CA ASN A 17 10.19 -6.85 2.24
C ASN A 17 11.27 -6.24 1.35
N ILE A 18 11.91 -7.05 0.53
CA ILE A 18 12.90 -6.59 -0.44
C ILE A 18 12.25 -5.62 -1.44
N ALA A 19 11.09 -5.99 -2.02
CA ALA A 19 10.36 -5.14 -2.95
C ALA A 19 9.96 -3.81 -2.29
N ARG A 20 9.35 -3.85 -1.11
CA ARG A 20 8.93 -2.67 -0.34
C ARG A 20 10.08 -1.72 -0.01
N ILE A 21 11.24 -2.26 0.40
CA ILE A 21 12.42 -1.45 0.71
C ILE A 21 13.03 -0.87 -0.57
N ALA A 22 12.99 -1.60 -1.68
CA ALA A 22 13.48 -1.15 -2.98
C ALA A 22 12.70 0.04 -3.56
N GLU A 23 11.42 0.18 -3.20
CA GLU A 23 10.57 1.31 -3.59
C GLU A 23 10.98 2.64 -2.92
N ALA A 24 11.68 2.59 -1.78
CA ALA A 24 12.15 3.80 -1.10
C ALA A 24 13.26 4.49 -1.91
N GLU A 25 12.88 5.49 -2.73
CA GLU A 25 13.79 6.23 -3.63
C GLU A 25 14.94 6.92 -2.90
N SER A 26 14.70 7.38 -1.68
CA SER A 26 15.67 8.07 -0.82
C SER A 26 16.67 7.15 -0.13
N LEU A 27 16.51 5.82 -0.24
CA LEU A 27 17.37 4.87 0.44
C LEU A 27 18.64 4.59 -0.35
N ALA A 28 19.78 5.06 0.17
CA ALA A 28 21.08 4.79 -0.41
C ALA A 28 21.51 3.33 -0.17
N PRO A 29 22.12 2.64 -1.16
CA PRO A 29 22.60 1.26 -1.03
C PRO A 29 23.52 1.04 0.17
N ALA A 30 24.37 2.01 0.50
CA ALA A 30 25.27 1.96 1.63
C ALA A 30 24.53 1.86 2.98
N VAL A 31 23.39 2.49 3.13
CA VAL A 31 22.55 2.42 4.33
C VAL A 31 22.01 1.01 4.51
N VAL A 32 21.56 0.39 3.43
CA VAL A 32 21.05 -0.99 3.41
C VAL A 32 22.14 -1.98 3.84
N SER A 33 23.31 -1.90 3.20
CA SER A 33 24.45 -2.80 3.50
C SER A 33 24.92 -2.65 4.94
N ARG A 34 24.97 -1.42 5.45
CA ARG A 34 25.36 -1.14 6.84
C ARG A 34 24.33 -1.69 7.84
N ALA A 35 23.04 -1.48 7.59
CA ALA A 35 21.97 -2.03 8.43
C ALA A 35 21.99 -3.56 8.43
N ALA A 36 22.18 -4.19 7.27
CA ALA A 36 22.29 -5.63 7.14
C ALA A 36 23.48 -6.19 7.91
N SER A 37 24.65 -5.56 7.82
CA SER A 37 25.86 -5.96 8.56
C SER A 37 25.65 -5.91 10.07
N VAL A 38 25.07 -4.82 10.58
CA VAL A 38 24.76 -4.66 12.01
C VAL A 38 23.79 -5.74 12.50
N VAL A 39 22.72 -5.98 11.75
CA VAL A 39 21.71 -6.97 12.15
C VAL A 39 22.27 -8.39 12.07
N ASN A 40 23.08 -8.70 11.07
CA ASN A 40 23.72 -10.02 10.97
C ASN A 40 24.65 -10.31 12.16
N SER A 41 25.33 -9.30 12.71
CA SER A 41 26.21 -9.50 13.87
C SER A 41 25.45 -9.89 15.15
N ILE A 42 24.16 -9.57 15.26
CA ILE A 42 23.32 -9.89 16.44
C ILE A 42 22.16 -10.84 16.10
N ARG A 43 22.15 -11.40 14.90
CA ARG A 43 21.06 -12.26 14.38
C ARG A 43 20.81 -13.50 15.25
N SER A 44 21.87 -14.09 15.78
CA SER A 44 21.79 -15.26 16.66
C SER A 44 20.99 -15.01 17.94
N GLU A 45 21.00 -13.78 18.43
CA GLU A 45 20.29 -13.39 19.65
C GLU A 45 18.83 -12.96 19.37
N LEU A 46 18.59 -12.40 18.20
CA LEU A 46 17.26 -11.80 17.86
C LEU A 46 16.27 -12.79 17.21
N GLY A 47 16.77 -13.88 16.61
CA GLY A 47 15.97 -14.73 15.73
C GLY A 47 15.53 -13.99 14.44
N VAL A 48 14.87 -14.70 13.52
CA VAL A 48 14.45 -14.11 12.22
C VAL A 48 13.47 -12.95 12.37
N PRO A 49 12.39 -13.03 13.17
CA PRO A 49 11.46 -11.92 13.34
C PRO A 49 12.11 -10.69 13.98
N GLY A 50 12.98 -10.90 14.97
CA GLY A 50 13.70 -9.82 15.63
C GLY A 50 14.71 -9.13 14.71
N ALA A 51 15.44 -9.90 13.90
CA ALA A 51 16.36 -9.37 12.90
C ALA A 51 15.67 -8.48 11.88
N LYS A 52 14.51 -8.89 11.39
CA LYS A 52 13.67 -8.12 10.47
C LYS A 52 13.24 -6.78 11.07
N ALA A 53 12.72 -6.81 12.30
CA ALA A 53 12.29 -5.60 13.02
C ALA A 53 13.47 -4.64 13.31
N ALA A 54 14.63 -5.16 13.68
CA ALA A 54 15.84 -4.38 13.93
C ALA A 54 16.36 -3.70 12.66
N PHE A 55 16.36 -4.42 11.54
CA PHE A 55 16.75 -3.90 10.23
C PHE A 55 15.86 -2.74 9.79
N GLU A 56 14.54 -2.89 9.85
CA GLU A 56 13.59 -1.83 9.51
C GLU A 56 13.77 -0.59 10.42
N ARG A 57 14.01 -0.81 11.70
CA ARG A 57 14.25 0.28 12.66
C ARG A 57 15.51 1.06 12.31
N LEU A 58 16.62 0.40 11.95
CA LEU A 58 17.88 1.05 11.57
C LEU A 58 17.71 1.89 10.30
N ILE A 59 17.05 1.35 9.28
CA ILE A 59 16.76 2.07 8.04
C ILE A 59 15.89 3.28 8.31
N ASN A 60 14.80 3.12 9.05
CA ASN A 60 13.87 4.20 9.33
C ASN A 60 14.49 5.32 10.17
N ASN A 61 15.32 4.98 11.17
CA ASN A 61 16.06 5.97 11.92
C ASN A 61 17.04 6.76 11.04
N THR A 62 17.68 6.09 10.08
CA THR A 62 18.59 6.76 9.14
C THR A 62 17.84 7.69 8.18
N LEU A 63 16.71 7.24 7.65
CA LEU A 63 15.86 8.06 6.78
C LEU A 63 15.33 9.30 7.52
N GLN A 64 14.86 9.13 8.75
CA GLN A 64 14.39 10.25 9.58
C GLN A 64 15.52 11.24 9.90
N ALA A 65 16.73 10.76 10.21
CA ALA A 65 17.89 11.62 10.43
C ALA A 65 18.28 12.41 9.18
N GLN A 66 17.97 11.92 7.99
CA GLN A 66 18.19 12.58 6.71
C GLN A 66 17.00 13.47 6.27
N GLY A 67 15.96 13.60 7.10
CA GLY A 67 14.76 14.38 6.77
C GLY A 67 13.80 13.67 5.82
N HIS A 68 13.99 12.38 5.55
CA HIS A 68 13.11 11.57 4.71
C HIS A 68 12.01 10.88 5.52
N ARG A 69 10.91 10.54 4.85
CA ARG A 69 9.82 9.77 5.48
C ARG A 69 10.28 8.34 5.77
N PRO A 70 9.93 7.77 6.94
CA PRO A 70 10.24 6.38 7.25
C PRO A 70 9.48 5.44 6.30
N ILE A 71 10.09 4.28 6.04
CA ILE A 71 9.41 3.17 5.35
C ILE A 71 8.31 2.68 6.29
N LYS A 72 7.08 2.71 5.85
CA LYS A 72 5.94 2.28 6.69
C LYS A 72 6.05 0.77 6.97
N ARG A 73 5.87 0.39 8.22
CA ARG A 73 5.83 -1.02 8.65
C ARG A 73 4.64 -1.78 8.05
N HIS A 74 3.59 -1.06 7.74
CA HIS A 74 2.41 -1.60 7.08
C HIS A 74 2.53 -1.30 5.60
N ASP A 75 2.70 -2.34 4.79
CA ASP A 75 2.51 -2.23 3.36
C ASP A 75 1.04 -1.87 3.13
N PRO A 76 0.74 -0.67 2.62
CA PRO A 76 -0.63 -0.36 2.28
C PRO A 76 -1.16 -1.29 1.17
N HIS A 77 -0.31 -2.13 0.56
CA HIS A 77 -0.67 -3.09 -0.49
C HIS A 77 -0.89 -4.52 0.02
N HIS A 78 -0.60 -4.84 1.29
CA HIS A 78 -0.88 -6.17 1.85
C HIS A 78 -2.18 -6.20 2.66
N LEU A 79 -2.98 -7.25 2.44
CA LEU A 79 -4.07 -7.61 3.33
C LEU A 79 -3.51 -7.95 4.73
N PRO A 80 -4.27 -7.73 5.82
CA PRO A 80 -3.97 -8.33 7.11
C PRO A 80 -3.81 -9.85 6.95
N GLU A 81 -2.91 -10.47 7.73
CA GLU A 81 -2.69 -11.94 7.69
C GLU A 81 -3.99 -12.73 7.85
N ILE A 82 -4.95 -12.15 8.56
CA ILE A 82 -6.31 -12.72 8.71
C ILE A 82 -7.29 -11.62 8.29
N TYR A 83 -7.78 -11.71 7.06
CA TYR A 83 -8.86 -10.88 6.56
C TYR A 83 -9.98 -11.77 6.01
N ASP A 84 -11.14 -11.68 6.62
CA ASP A 84 -12.34 -12.37 6.15
C ASP A 84 -13.48 -11.36 6.08
N PRO A 85 -14.01 -11.06 4.87
CA PRO A 85 -15.11 -10.12 4.69
C PRO A 85 -16.41 -10.55 5.40
N ALA A 86 -16.55 -11.82 5.75
CA ALA A 86 -17.71 -12.33 6.48
C ALA A 86 -17.84 -11.74 7.90
N PHE A 87 -16.72 -11.27 8.49
CA PHE A 87 -16.73 -10.63 9.81
C PHE A 87 -17.01 -9.13 9.76
N ILE A 88 -17.16 -8.55 8.56
CA ILE A 88 -17.48 -7.13 8.41
C ILE A 88 -18.99 -6.94 8.43
N HIS A 89 -19.46 -6.12 9.34
CA HIS A 89 -20.87 -5.78 9.42
C HIS A 89 -21.23 -4.75 8.34
N THR A 90 -22.01 -5.16 7.36
CA THR A 90 -22.44 -4.35 6.22
C THR A 90 -23.90 -4.62 5.85
N ASP A 91 -24.50 -3.70 5.12
CA ASP A 91 -25.86 -3.83 4.56
C ASP A 91 -25.94 -4.76 3.35
N VAL A 92 -24.80 -5.12 2.76
CA VAL A 92 -24.68 -6.02 1.61
C VAL A 92 -23.71 -7.15 1.93
N HIS A 93 -24.01 -8.38 1.49
CA HIS A 93 -23.09 -9.50 1.67
C HIS A 93 -21.87 -9.35 0.75
N LEU A 94 -20.70 -9.05 1.34
CA LEU A 94 -19.50 -8.65 0.60
C LEU A 94 -18.94 -9.73 -0.32
N VAL A 95 -19.12 -11.00 0.03
CA VAL A 95 -18.71 -12.15 -0.80
C VAL A 95 -19.59 -12.25 -2.05
N ASP A 96 -20.91 -12.12 -1.89
CA ASP A 96 -21.84 -12.16 -3.02
C ASP A 96 -21.64 -10.98 -3.96
N LEU A 97 -21.32 -9.80 -3.39
CA LEU A 97 -20.97 -8.63 -4.16
C LEU A 97 -19.73 -8.86 -5.02
N ALA A 98 -18.69 -9.50 -4.46
CA ALA A 98 -17.49 -9.86 -5.20
C ALA A 98 -17.81 -10.83 -6.34
N GLN A 99 -18.62 -11.85 -6.07
CA GLN A 99 -19.05 -12.81 -7.09
C GLN A 99 -19.81 -12.12 -8.24
N GLY A 100 -20.72 -11.20 -7.93
CA GLY A 100 -21.42 -10.42 -8.93
C GLY A 100 -20.49 -9.56 -9.80
N LEU A 101 -19.41 -9.00 -9.22
CA LEU A 101 -18.40 -8.25 -9.96
C LEU A 101 -17.55 -9.13 -10.88
N ILE A 102 -17.22 -10.36 -10.44
CA ILE A 102 -16.52 -11.35 -11.26
C ILE A 102 -17.38 -11.70 -12.49
N GLU A 103 -18.67 -11.97 -12.29
CA GLU A 103 -19.61 -12.32 -13.36
C GLU A 103 -19.82 -11.15 -14.34
N ALA A 104 -19.97 -9.93 -13.81
CA ALA A 104 -20.15 -8.72 -14.60
C ALA A 104 -18.86 -8.22 -15.29
N ARG A 105 -17.71 -8.78 -14.93
CA ARG A 105 -16.37 -8.35 -15.40
C ARG A 105 -16.09 -6.86 -15.24
N GLY A 106 -16.60 -6.28 -14.18
CA GLY A 106 -16.38 -4.88 -13.85
C GLY A 106 -17.47 -4.26 -13.00
N GLY A 107 -17.16 -3.12 -12.41
CA GLY A 107 -18.10 -2.39 -11.59
C GLY A 107 -17.47 -1.16 -10.93
N ARG A 108 -18.30 -0.41 -10.22
CA ARG A 108 -17.86 0.74 -9.42
C ARG A 108 -18.50 0.62 -8.05
N LEU A 109 -17.67 0.65 -7.03
CA LEU A 109 -18.11 0.57 -5.64
C LEU A 109 -17.76 1.86 -4.91
N CYS A 110 -18.68 2.30 -4.05
CA CYS A 110 -18.42 3.32 -3.06
C CYS A 110 -18.55 2.70 -1.68
N LEU A 111 -17.41 2.55 -0.99
CA LEU A 111 -17.36 1.99 0.36
C LEU A 111 -17.36 3.14 1.37
N TYR A 112 -18.39 3.24 2.18
CA TYR A 112 -18.53 4.27 3.22
C TYR A 112 -18.70 3.64 4.61
N GLY A 113 -18.36 4.39 5.64
CA GLY A 113 -18.45 3.93 7.04
C GLY A 113 -17.32 4.47 7.90
N PRO A 114 -17.34 4.19 9.22
CA PRO A 114 -16.35 4.67 10.18
C PRO A 114 -14.91 4.27 9.81
N PRO A 115 -13.90 5.01 10.29
CA PRO A 115 -12.51 4.62 10.12
C PRO A 115 -12.24 3.27 10.81
N GLY A 116 -11.31 2.48 10.24
CA GLY A 116 -10.94 1.17 10.81
C GLY A 116 -11.89 0.01 10.51
N THR A 117 -12.97 0.20 9.76
CA THR A 117 -13.95 -0.85 9.43
C THR A 117 -13.56 -1.77 8.27
N GLY A 118 -12.31 -1.70 7.80
CA GLY A 118 -11.81 -2.64 6.77
C GLY A 118 -12.10 -2.26 5.31
N LYS A 119 -12.60 -1.04 5.02
CA LYS A 119 -12.92 -0.61 3.64
C LYS A 119 -11.76 -0.78 2.65
N THR A 120 -10.59 -0.31 3.02
CA THR A 120 -9.38 -0.41 2.20
C THR A 120 -8.91 -1.86 2.07
N ALA A 121 -9.05 -2.66 3.14
CA ALA A 121 -8.73 -4.08 3.11
C ALA A 121 -9.69 -4.85 2.19
N TYR A 122 -10.98 -4.52 2.19
CA TYR A 122 -11.94 -5.11 1.27
C TYR A 122 -11.57 -4.84 -0.20
N GLY A 123 -11.17 -3.62 -0.54
CA GLY A 123 -10.73 -3.30 -1.90
C GLY A 123 -9.55 -4.17 -2.37
N ARG A 124 -8.63 -4.49 -1.47
CA ARG A 124 -7.49 -5.38 -1.76
C ARG A 124 -7.92 -6.83 -1.89
N TRP A 125 -8.70 -7.31 -0.93
CA TRP A 125 -9.26 -8.65 -0.99
C TRP A 125 -10.06 -8.85 -2.28
N LEU A 126 -10.84 -7.85 -2.71
CA LEU A 126 -11.58 -7.89 -3.96
C LEU A 126 -10.66 -8.01 -5.18
N ALA A 127 -9.53 -7.28 -5.21
CA ALA A 127 -8.56 -7.40 -6.30
C ALA A 127 -7.96 -8.81 -6.37
N GLU A 128 -7.70 -9.45 -5.22
CA GLU A 128 -7.26 -10.85 -5.16
C GLU A 128 -8.34 -11.82 -5.67
N GLN A 129 -9.61 -11.60 -5.30
CA GLN A 129 -10.71 -12.44 -5.80
C GLN A 129 -10.94 -12.28 -7.31
N LEU A 130 -10.72 -11.08 -7.84
CA LEU A 130 -10.80 -10.79 -9.27
C LEU A 130 -9.55 -11.24 -10.05
N GLU A 131 -8.50 -11.65 -9.35
CA GLU A 131 -7.19 -12.01 -9.92
C GLU A 131 -6.59 -10.90 -10.79
N VAL A 132 -6.76 -9.63 -10.38
CA VAL A 132 -6.25 -8.46 -11.09
C VAL A 132 -5.25 -7.67 -10.24
N PRO A 133 -4.31 -6.96 -10.86
CA PRO A 133 -3.46 -6.01 -10.16
C PRO A 133 -4.29 -4.94 -9.45
N ILE A 134 -3.76 -4.37 -8.37
CA ILE A 134 -4.39 -3.25 -7.68
C ILE A 134 -3.54 -1.99 -7.80
N ILE A 135 -4.17 -0.88 -8.18
CA ILE A 135 -3.60 0.46 -8.15
C ILE A 135 -4.25 1.24 -7.02
N VAL A 136 -3.46 1.59 -6.00
CA VAL A 136 -3.96 2.38 -4.86
C VAL A 136 -3.51 3.81 -5.02
N LYS A 137 -4.45 4.75 -5.03
CA LYS A 137 -4.23 6.19 -5.01
C LYS A 137 -4.91 6.79 -3.77
N ARG A 138 -4.27 7.74 -3.13
CA ARG A 138 -4.93 8.55 -2.10
C ARG A 138 -5.55 9.78 -2.76
N ALA A 139 -6.65 10.23 -2.20
CA ALA A 139 -7.24 11.49 -2.65
C ALA A 139 -6.23 12.65 -2.61
N SER A 140 -5.38 12.72 -1.59
CA SER A 140 -4.30 13.71 -1.46
C SER A 140 -3.31 13.71 -2.63
N ASP A 141 -3.04 12.53 -3.22
CA ASP A 141 -2.10 12.39 -4.35
C ASP A 141 -2.70 12.92 -5.66
N LEU A 142 -4.03 12.87 -5.75
CA LEU A 142 -4.80 13.31 -6.90
C LEU A 142 -5.15 14.79 -6.84
N LEU A 143 -5.28 15.37 -5.63
CA LEU A 143 -5.55 16.79 -5.45
C LEU A 143 -4.38 17.67 -5.92
N SER A 144 -4.71 18.85 -6.38
CA SER A 144 -3.76 19.89 -6.74
C SER A 144 -4.40 21.27 -6.49
N PRO A 145 -3.65 22.24 -5.98
CA PRO A 145 -4.14 23.62 -5.85
C PRO A 145 -4.32 24.31 -7.21
N PHE A 146 -3.79 23.75 -8.29
CA PHE A 146 -3.88 24.31 -9.63
C PHE A 146 -5.07 23.73 -10.39
N LEU A 147 -5.88 24.61 -10.99
CA LEU A 147 -7.03 24.27 -11.83
C LEU A 147 -6.61 23.33 -12.99
N GLY A 148 -7.37 22.25 -13.20
CA GLY A 148 -7.15 21.31 -14.28
C GLY A 148 -6.06 20.26 -14.04
N ILE A 149 -5.25 20.37 -13.01
CA ILE A 149 -4.23 19.35 -12.71
C ILE A 149 -4.85 18.17 -11.97
N ALA A 150 -5.76 18.40 -11.06
CA ALA A 150 -6.44 17.32 -10.34
C ALA A 150 -7.24 16.44 -11.31
N GLU A 151 -7.97 17.05 -12.23
CA GLU A 151 -8.75 16.34 -13.26
C GLU A 151 -7.85 15.49 -14.17
N LYS A 152 -6.69 16.03 -14.57
CA LYS A 152 -5.71 15.29 -15.36
C LYS A 152 -5.13 14.10 -14.59
N LYS A 153 -4.82 14.26 -13.30
CA LYS A 153 -4.32 13.17 -12.46
C LYS A 153 -5.35 12.08 -12.25
N ILE A 154 -6.62 12.46 -12.05
CA ILE A 154 -7.71 11.51 -11.91
C ILE A 154 -7.89 10.75 -13.22
N ALA A 155 -7.97 11.45 -14.36
CA ALA A 155 -8.09 10.81 -15.67
C ALA A 155 -6.94 9.85 -15.95
N ALA A 156 -5.70 10.27 -15.64
CA ALA A 156 -4.52 9.43 -15.80
C ALA A 156 -4.56 8.18 -14.91
N ALA A 157 -5.08 8.26 -13.68
CA ALA A 157 -5.23 7.11 -12.80
C ALA A 157 -6.24 6.08 -13.35
N PHE A 158 -7.37 6.54 -13.90
CA PHE A 158 -8.33 5.66 -14.56
C PHE A 158 -7.76 5.04 -15.83
N GLN A 159 -7.06 5.83 -16.66
CA GLN A 159 -6.42 5.34 -17.87
C GLN A 159 -5.34 4.30 -17.57
N GLN A 160 -4.54 4.53 -16.51
CA GLN A 160 -3.55 3.56 -16.06
C GLN A 160 -4.22 2.25 -15.65
N ALA A 161 -5.29 2.31 -14.85
CA ALA A 161 -6.01 1.13 -14.40
C ALA A 161 -6.62 0.33 -15.57
N GLU A 162 -7.15 1.02 -16.57
CA GLU A 162 -7.68 0.39 -17.79
C GLU A 162 -6.58 -0.30 -18.59
N GLN A 163 -5.43 0.36 -18.80
CA GLN A 163 -4.30 -0.20 -19.54
C GLN A 163 -3.67 -1.41 -18.86
N GLU A 164 -3.60 -1.41 -17.53
CA GLU A 164 -3.05 -2.50 -16.75
C GLU A 164 -4.08 -3.60 -16.40
N GLY A 165 -5.35 -3.41 -16.76
CA GLY A 165 -6.43 -4.32 -16.36
C GLY A 165 -6.59 -4.41 -14.83
N ALA A 166 -6.34 -3.32 -14.13
CA ALA A 166 -6.20 -3.28 -12.69
C ALA A 166 -7.46 -2.76 -11.99
N LEU A 167 -7.66 -3.18 -10.73
CA LEU A 167 -8.61 -2.54 -9.82
C LEU A 167 -8.00 -1.21 -9.33
N LEU A 168 -8.69 -0.09 -9.58
CA LEU A 168 -8.32 1.21 -9.04
C LEU A 168 -9.02 1.45 -7.70
N LEU A 169 -8.24 1.51 -6.63
CA LEU A 169 -8.69 1.88 -5.29
C LEU A 169 -8.30 3.32 -4.99
N ILE A 170 -9.30 4.20 -4.83
CA ILE A 170 -9.07 5.57 -4.39
C ILE A 170 -9.48 5.68 -2.93
N ASP A 171 -8.50 5.92 -2.06
CA ASP A 171 -8.70 5.99 -0.61
C ASP A 171 -8.84 7.44 -0.14
N GLU A 172 -9.50 7.63 1.00
CA GLU A 172 -9.69 8.95 1.63
C GLU A 172 -10.41 9.98 0.73
N VAL A 173 -11.41 9.51 -0.05
CA VAL A 173 -12.13 10.36 -1.03
C VAL A 173 -13.00 11.45 -0.41
N ASP A 174 -13.19 11.44 0.91
CA ASP A 174 -13.98 12.45 1.64
C ASP A 174 -13.52 13.88 1.33
N SER A 175 -12.21 14.06 1.08
CA SER A 175 -11.64 15.34 0.69
C SER A 175 -12.05 15.84 -0.70
N PHE A 176 -12.51 14.94 -1.60
CA PHE A 176 -13.05 15.30 -2.91
C PHE A 176 -14.54 15.55 -2.91
N LEU A 177 -15.26 14.82 -2.06
CA LEU A 177 -16.71 14.77 -2.04
C LEU A 177 -17.31 15.85 -1.13
N GLN A 178 -16.57 16.93 -0.89
CA GLN A 178 -17.14 18.08 -0.17
C GLN A 178 -18.34 18.61 -0.92
N ASP A 179 -19.45 18.77 -0.21
CA ASP A 179 -20.68 19.31 -0.74
C ASP A 179 -20.44 20.71 -1.30
N ARG A 180 -20.63 20.89 -2.61
CA ARG A 180 -20.47 22.19 -3.31
C ARG A 180 -21.32 23.30 -2.72
N ARG A 181 -22.33 22.97 -1.90
CA ARG A 181 -23.16 23.94 -1.19
C ARG A 181 -22.40 24.73 -0.12
N ASN A 182 -21.27 24.17 0.38
CA ASN A 182 -20.43 24.81 1.40
C ASN A 182 -19.17 25.47 0.82
N ALA A 183 -18.94 25.40 -0.47
CA ALA A 183 -17.89 26.12 -1.18
C ALA A 183 -18.36 27.57 -1.48
N ARG A 184 -18.25 28.45 -0.47
CA ARG A 184 -18.34 29.90 -0.62
C ARG A 184 -16.97 30.52 -0.46
#